data_6b772ba1af12d5e1f8a262588ee09e4e
#
_entry.id   6b772ba1af12d5e1f8a262588ee09e4e
#
_cell.length_a   1.000
_cell.length_b   1.000
_cell.length_c   1.000
_cell.angle_alpha   90.00
_cell.angle_beta   90.00
_cell.angle_gamma   90.00
#
_symmetry.space_group_name_H-M   'P 1'
#
loop_
_entity.id
_entity.type
_entity.pdbx_description
1 polymer ?
#
loop_
_entity_poly.entity_id
_entity_poly.type
_entity_poly.pdbx_seq_one_letter_code
_entity_poly.pdbx_strand_id
1 'polypeptide(L)'
;ILDGIGFASIGRLQLLEILSERLTSVGVTPEFSTPLKDLSCFHDYDLVVGADGVNSVVRQQPGFHSETRLLSNFFAWYGTKKPFDTLTQSFRKSPCGPFNAHHYRYSKEMSTFIIETNLETWERSGFSKITDQERIKACETIFADVLEGEPLVQNRSIWRQFPVIPCENWFHENMVLIGDALHTAHFSIGSGTRLALEDSLALSKAIRLHGTDLQSALKTFEKERKPVLSKLVDASLQSAKWYENFGEHMNLPAWEFAESYLARAGRINEERMKTISPTFMAGLLQYRKNISI
;
A
#
# COMPACT_ATOMS: atom_id res chain seq x y z
N ILE A 1 12.43 17.97 4.82
CA ILE A 1 11.15 17.90 5.54
C ILE A 1 10.13 18.66 4.72
N LEU A 2 8.95 18.04 4.55
CA LEU A 2 7.78 18.69 3.95
C LEU A 2 6.95 19.29 5.08
N ASP A 3 6.90 20.60 5.13
CA ASP A 3 6.06 21.37 6.04
C ASP A 3 4.59 21.32 5.58
N GLY A 4 3.65 21.43 6.51
CA GLY A 4 2.22 21.49 6.21
C GLY A 4 1.53 20.19 5.81
N ILE A 5 2.24 19.06 5.75
CA ILE A 5 1.67 17.73 5.49
C ILE A 5 1.60 16.93 6.78
N GLY A 6 0.39 16.76 7.31
CA GLY A 6 0.15 15.90 8.47
C GLY A 6 0.13 14.43 8.07
N PHE A 7 0.66 13.57 8.95
CA PHE A 7 0.55 12.12 8.86
C PHE A 7 0.06 11.57 10.19
N ALA A 8 -0.95 10.70 10.13
CA ALA A 8 -1.43 9.94 11.28
C ALA A 8 -1.49 8.45 10.92
N SER A 9 -1.12 7.62 11.85
CA SER A 9 -1.14 6.17 11.71
C SER A 9 -1.83 5.50 12.89
N ILE A 10 -2.33 4.31 12.66
CA ILE A 10 -2.97 3.47 13.67
C ILE A 10 -2.43 2.05 13.55
N GLY A 11 -2.27 1.38 14.68
CA GLY A 11 -1.91 -0.04 14.70
C GLY A 11 -3.02 -0.88 14.03
N ARG A 12 -2.62 -1.83 13.18
CA ARG A 12 -3.60 -2.68 12.46
C ARG A 12 -4.53 -3.42 13.42
N LEU A 13 -4.01 -3.98 14.50
CA LEU A 13 -4.83 -4.68 15.51
C LEU A 13 -5.85 -3.73 16.15
N GLN A 14 -5.44 -2.54 16.52
CA GLN A 14 -6.32 -1.54 17.11
C GLN A 14 -7.46 -1.15 16.14
N LEU A 15 -7.16 -0.99 14.85
CA LEU A 15 -8.22 -0.75 13.86
C LEU A 15 -9.21 -1.92 13.76
N LEU A 16 -8.71 -3.16 13.78
CA LEU A 16 -9.55 -4.36 13.74
C LEU A 16 -10.40 -4.50 15.02
N GLU A 17 -9.87 -4.15 16.18
CA GLU A 17 -10.61 -4.13 17.45
C GLU A 17 -11.77 -3.13 17.40
N ILE A 18 -11.52 -1.89 16.97
CA ILE A 18 -12.56 -0.87 16.79
C ILE A 18 -13.68 -1.35 15.85
N LEU A 19 -13.31 -1.97 14.71
CA LEU A 19 -14.28 -2.49 13.76
C LEU A 19 -15.05 -3.69 14.33
N SER A 20 -14.40 -4.57 15.09
CA SER A 20 -15.04 -5.74 15.72
C SER A 20 -16.03 -5.32 16.82
N GLU A 21 -15.66 -4.34 17.65
CA GLU A 21 -16.56 -3.74 18.63
C GLU A 21 -17.80 -3.14 17.96
N ARG A 22 -17.59 -2.45 16.83
CA ARG A 22 -18.72 -1.90 16.06
C ARG A 22 -19.63 -2.99 15.50
N LEU A 23 -19.08 -4.07 14.95
CA LEU A 23 -19.86 -5.22 14.46
C LEU A 23 -20.72 -5.79 15.57
N THR A 24 -20.13 -6.06 16.73
CA THR A 24 -20.86 -6.58 17.90
C THR A 24 -21.99 -5.62 18.32
N SER A 25 -21.74 -4.32 18.32
CA SER A 25 -22.73 -3.30 18.71
C SER A 25 -23.95 -3.23 17.78
N VAL A 26 -23.83 -3.73 16.56
CA VAL A 26 -24.94 -3.83 15.60
C VAL A 26 -25.50 -5.26 15.45
N GLY A 27 -25.13 -6.16 16.36
CA GLY A 27 -25.65 -7.53 16.40
C GLY A 27 -25.03 -8.49 15.39
N VAL A 28 -23.90 -8.14 14.79
CA VAL A 28 -23.18 -9.01 13.84
C VAL A 28 -22.05 -9.73 14.57
N THR A 29 -22.03 -11.05 14.47
CA THR A 29 -20.98 -11.91 15.03
C THR A 29 -20.16 -12.53 13.89
N PRO A 30 -18.86 -12.17 13.76
CA PRO A 30 -17.98 -12.80 12.77
C PRO A 30 -17.70 -14.26 13.13
N GLU A 31 -17.71 -15.13 12.15
CA GLU A 31 -17.23 -16.51 12.28
C GLU A 31 -15.74 -16.57 11.95
N PHE A 32 -14.92 -16.79 12.96
CA PHE A 32 -13.47 -16.92 12.81
C PHE A 32 -13.06 -18.38 12.59
N SER A 33 -11.83 -18.56 12.07
CA SER A 33 -11.24 -19.89 11.84
C SER A 33 -12.06 -20.78 10.92
N THR A 34 -12.85 -20.19 10.03
CA THR A 34 -13.71 -20.86 9.06
C THR A 34 -13.16 -20.61 7.64
N PRO A 35 -12.05 -21.28 7.24
CA PRO A 35 -11.49 -21.09 5.90
C PRO A 35 -12.42 -21.69 4.85
N LEU A 36 -12.80 -20.87 3.87
CA LEU A 36 -13.61 -21.31 2.73
C LEU A 36 -12.71 -21.95 1.69
N LYS A 37 -13.07 -23.17 1.25
CA LYS A 37 -12.36 -23.87 0.17
C LYS A 37 -13.12 -23.77 -1.16
N ASP A 38 -14.42 -23.61 -1.09
CA ASP A 38 -15.31 -23.40 -2.23
C ASP A 38 -16.48 -22.50 -1.81
N LEU A 39 -17.30 -22.08 -2.76
CA LEU A 39 -18.44 -21.20 -2.55
C LEU A 39 -19.79 -21.89 -2.67
N SER A 40 -19.83 -23.23 -2.70
CA SER A 40 -21.07 -23.99 -2.86
C SER A 40 -22.10 -23.71 -1.75
N CYS A 41 -21.62 -23.40 -0.54
CA CYS A 41 -22.48 -23.04 0.59
C CYS A 41 -23.14 -21.66 0.47
N PHE A 42 -22.81 -20.86 -0.53
CA PHE A 42 -23.33 -19.49 -0.70
C PHE A 42 -24.34 -19.32 -1.85
N HIS A 43 -24.74 -20.40 -2.52
CA HIS A 43 -25.72 -20.32 -3.61
C HIS A 43 -27.09 -19.75 -3.18
N ASP A 44 -27.48 -19.97 -1.92
CA ASP A 44 -28.76 -19.51 -1.40
C ASP A 44 -28.74 -18.10 -0.80
N TYR A 45 -27.58 -17.43 -0.82
CA TYR A 45 -27.47 -16.04 -0.36
C TYR A 45 -27.84 -15.06 -1.47
N ASP A 46 -28.57 -14.01 -1.13
CA ASP A 46 -28.90 -12.93 -2.06
C ASP A 46 -27.67 -12.20 -2.56
N LEU A 47 -26.64 -12.04 -1.71
CA LEU A 47 -25.40 -11.33 -2.03
C LEU A 47 -24.21 -11.97 -1.30
N VAL A 48 -23.14 -12.23 -2.04
CA VAL A 48 -21.84 -12.66 -1.54
C VAL A 48 -20.82 -11.56 -1.77
N VAL A 49 -20.21 -11.06 -0.71
CA VAL A 49 -19.17 -10.00 -0.79
C VAL A 49 -17.80 -10.62 -0.59
N GLY A 50 -17.01 -10.70 -1.65
CA GLY A 50 -15.61 -11.12 -1.62
C GLY A 50 -14.72 -9.99 -1.08
N ALA A 51 -14.32 -10.09 0.20
CA ALA A 51 -13.40 -9.19 0.88
C ALA A 51 -12.19 -9.97 1.44
N ASP A 52 -11.87 -11.10 0.82
CA ASP A 52 -10.95 -12.15 1.26
C ASP A 52 -9.50 -11.91 0.78
N GLY A 53 -9.20 -10.68 0.35
CA GLY A 53 -7.85 -10.20 0.13
C GLY A 53 -7.20 -10.66 -1.18
N VAL A 54 -5.88 -10.52 -1.24
CA VAL A 54 -5.08 -10.75 -2.46
C VAL A 54 -5.27 -12.13 -3.05
N ASN A 55 -5.46 -13.16 -2.23
CA ASN A 55 -5.66 -14.55 -2.66
C ASN A 55 -7.14 -14.95 -2.74
N SER A 56 -8.01 -14.01 -3.03
CA SER A 56 -9.46 -14.15 -3.02
C SER A 56 -9.96 -15.42 -3.74
N VAL A 57 -10.71 -16.24 -3.02
CA VAL A 57 -11.43 -17.41 -3.57
C VAL A 57 -12.62 -16.95 -4.41
N VAL A 58 -13.27 -15.85 -4.01
CA VAL A 58 -14.39 -15.27 -4.76
C VAL A 58 -13.94 -14.76 -6.12
N ARG A 59 -12.78 -14.06 -6.20
CA ARG A 59 -12.23 -13.58 -7.46
C ARG A 59 -11.87 -14.71 -8.43
N GLN A 60 -11.54 -15.89 -7.93
CA GLN A 60 -11.19 -17.04 -8.77
C GLN A 60 -12.42 -17.69 -9.44
N GLN A 61 -13.62 -17.28 -9.06
CA GLN A 61 -14.83 -17.78 -9.72
C GLN A 61 -14.94 -17.28 -11.17
N PRO A 62 -15.56 -18.05 -12.06
CA PRO A 62 -15.83 -17.59 -13.42
C PRO A 62 -16.56 -16.24 -13.42
N GLY A 63 -16.26 -15.41 -14.43
CA GLY A 63 -16.94 -14.13 -14.63
C GLY A 63 -16.18 -12.89 -14.14
N PHE A 64 -15.18 -13.02 -13.27
CA PHE A 64 -14.42 -11.85 -12.79
C PHE A 64 -13.28 -11.41 -13.74
N HIS A 65 -12.74 -12.30 -14.54
CA HIS A 65 -11.67 -12.03 -15.52
C HIS A 65 -10.50 -11.23 -14.91
N SER A 66 -9.76 -11.88 -14.03
CA SER A 66 -8.63 -11.27 -13.33
C SER A 66 -7.38 -12.12 -13.45
N GLU A 67 -6.29 -11.51 -13.94
CA GLU A 67 -4.97 -12.12 -13.99
C GLU A 67 -4.00 -11.31 -13.12
N THR A 68 -3.56 -11.90 -12.00
CA THR A 68 -2.62 -11.26 -11.09
C THR A 68 -1.22 -11.25 -11.69
N ARG A 69 -0.57 -10.08 -11.70
CA ARG A 69 0.84 -9.90 -12.06
C ARG A 69 1.65 -9.38 -10.88
N LEU A 70 2.95 -9.66 -10.88
CA LEU A 70 3.86 -9.16 -9.84
C LEU A 70 4.69 -7.98 -10.38
N LEU A 71 4.93 -6.98 -9.54
CA LEU A 71 5.93 -5.95 -9.79
C LEU A 71 7.33 -6.51 -9.57
N SER A 72 8.35 -5.85 -10.12
CA SER A 72 9.71 -6.38 -10.11
C SER A 72 10.43 -6.28 -8.77
N ASN A 73 10.12 -5.25 -7.97
CA ASN A 73 10.79 -5.02 -6.69
C ASN A 73 10.39 -6.03 -5.62
N PHE A 74 11.35 -6.36 -4.77
CA PHE A 74 11.12 -7.14 -3.55
C PHE A 74 11.03 -6.22 -2.34
N PHE A 75 10.11 -6.53 -1.44
CA PHE A 75 9.95 -5.81 -0.18
C PHE A 75 9.65 -6.73 0.98
N ALA A 76 9.99 -6.27 2.20
CA ALA A 76 9.58 -6.90 3.46
C ALA A 76 9.07 -5.84 4.44
N TRP A 77 8.10 -6.23 5.26
CA TRP A 77 7.44 -5.36 6.22
C TRP A 77 7.87 -5.69 7.64
N TYR A 78 8.86 -4.96 8.16
CA TYR A 78 9.35 -5.12 9.52
C TYR A 78 8.75 -4.10 10.47
N GLY A 79 8.92 -4.34 11.76
CA GLY A 79 8.75 -3.36 12.82
C GLY A 79 10.09 -2.99 13.44
N THR A 80 10.12 -1.95 14.27
CA THR A 80 11.23 -1.61 15.17
C THR A 80 10.71 -0.80 16.34
N LYS A 81 11.43 -0.83 17.47
CA LYS A 81 11.15 0.04 18.62
C LYS A 81 11.72 1.45 18.46
N LYS A 82 12.54 1.70 17.41
CA LYS A 82 13.00 3.05 17.11
C LYS A 82 11.80 3.97 16.87
N PRO A 83 11.59 5.02 17.68
CA PRO A 83 10.54 5.99 17.44
C PRO A 83 10.95 6.94 16.30
N PHE A 84 10.08 7.11 15.32
CA PHE A 84 10.25 8.09 14.26
C PHE A 84 9.22 9.20 14.41
N ASP A 85 9.65 10.44 14.38
CA ASP A 85 8.76 11.60 14.56
C ASP A 85 7.96 11.94 13.31
N THR A 86 8.44 11.49 12.15
CA THR A 86 7.81 11.76 10.85
C THR A 86 7.77 10.50 9.99
N LEU A 87 6.84 10.46 9.03
CA LEU A 87 6.91 9.52 7.92
C LEU A 87 8.14 9.86 7.09
N THR A 88 9.10 8.96 7.05
CA THR A 88 10.39 9.17 6.41
C THR A 88 10.69 8.10 5.38
N GLN A 89 11.37 8.51 4.33
CA GLN A 89 11.98 7.64 3.32
C GLN A 89 13.49 7.70 3.44
N SER A 90 14.13 6.58 3.67
CA SER A 90 15.59 6.47 3.75
C SER A 90 16.12 5.64 2.59
N PHE A 91 17.00 6.21 1.80
CA PHE A 91 17.64 5.56 0.66
C PHE A 91 19.09 5.29 0.99
N ARG A 92 19.56 4.05 0.77
CA ARG A 92 20.96 3.65 1.07
C ARG A 92 21.55 2.87 -0.10
N LYS A 93 22.82 3.14 -0.41
CA LYS A 93 23.60 2.33 -1.33
C LYS A 93 24.34 1.27 -0.52
N SER A 94 24.25 0.01 -0.94
CA SER A 94 25.05 -1.09 -0.43
C SER A 94 26.00 -1.59 -1.52
N PRO A 95 26.98 -2.46 -1.19
CA PRO A 95 27.81 -3.10 -2.21
C PRO A 95 27.00 -3.93 -3.22
N CYS A 96 25.82 -4.42 -2.83
CA CYS A 96 24.93 -5.17 -3.71
C CYS A 96 24.01 -4.29 -4.55
N GLY A 97 23.81 -3.02 -4.17
CA GLY A 97 22.94 -2.08 -4.87
C GLY A 97 22.09 -1.23 -3.94
N PRO A 98 21.06 -0.56 -4.48
CA PRO A 98 20.25 0.39 -3.73
C PRO A 98 19.16 -0.29 -2.90
N PHE A 99 18.95 0.21 -1.69
CA PHE A 99 17.85 -0.12 -0.79
C PHE A 99 17.11 1.14 -0.37
N ASN A 100 15.82 1.01 -0.15
CA ASN A 100 15.02 2.06 0.44
C ASN A 100 14.22 1.52 1.62
N ALA A 101 13.96 2.37 2.62
CA ALA A 101 13.09 2.06 3.74
C ALA A 101 12.04 3.15 3.95
N HIS A 102 10.77 2.73 4.03
CA HIS A 102 9.67 3.56 4.52
C HIS A 102 9.51 3.33 6.00
N HIS A 103 9.57 4.37 6.80
CA HIS A 103 9.41 4.19 8.23
C HIS A 103 8.60 5.31 8.88
N TYR A 104 7.80 4.93 9.87
CA TYR A 104 6.95 5.82 10.64
C TYR A 104 6.46 5.14 11.91
N ARG A 105 6.23 5.92 12.93
CA ARG A 105 5.67 5.46 14.20
C ARG A 105 4.16 5.29 14.09
N TYR A 106 3.63 4.16 14.56
CA TYR A 106 2.19 3.90 14.64
C TYR A 106 1.67 3.70 16.07
N SER A 107 2.56 3.58 17.03
CA SER A 107 2.26 3.61 18.48
C SER A 107 3.38 4.30 19.25
N LYS A 108 3.22 4.45 20.55
CA LYS A 108 4.29 5.04 21.40
C LYS A 108 5.58 4.23 21.38
N GLU A 109 5.49 2.93 21.19
CA GLU A 109 6.59 1.97 21.37
C GLU A 109 7.05 1.32 20.05
N MET A 110 6.29 1.47 18.98
CA MET A 110 6.53 0.72 17.75
C MET A 110 6.42 1.57 16.51
N SER A 111 7.33 1.32 15.60
CA SER A 111 7.35 1.88 14.26
C SER A 111 7.29 0.78 13.20
N THR A 112 6.70 1.12 12.07
CA THR A 112 6.81 0.34 10.83
C THR A 112 8.13 0.65 10.16
N PHE A 113 8.77 -0.38 9.57
CA PHE A 113 10.00 -0.25 8.78
C PHE A 113 9.90 -1.17 7.56
N ILE A 114 9.43 -0.63 6.43
CA ILE A 114 9.26 -1.39 5.18
C ILE A 114 10.51 -1.22 4.35
N ILE A 115 11.19 -2.30 4.04
CA ILE A 115 12.40 -2.27 3.21
C ILE A 115 12.04 -2.75 1.81
N GLU A 116 12.55 -2.05 0.81
CA GLU A 116 12.35 -2.38 -0.60
C GLU A 116 13.68 -2.29 -1.36
N THR A 117 13.85 -3.19 -2.34
CA THR A 117 14.98 -3.18 -3.26
C THR A 117 14.55 -3.68 -4.64
N ASN A 118 15.29 -3.29 -5.69
CA ASN A 118 15.01 -3.78 -7.03
C ASN A 118 15.50 -5.22 -7.25
N LEU A 119 15.00 -5.86 -8.30
CA LEU A 119 15.29 -7.26 -8.64
C LEU A 119 16.79 -7.52 -8.73
N GLU A 120 17.54 -6.66 -9.40
CA GLU A 120 18.99 -6.84 -9.59
C GLU A 120 19.75 -6.82 -8.25
N THR A 121 19.38 -5.92 -7.34
CA THR A 121 19.96 -5.86 -6.00
C THR A 121 19.56 -7.07 -5.16
N TRP A 122 18.32 -7.51 -5.25
CA TRP A 122 17.83 -8.74 -4.61
C TRP A 122 18.65 -9.96 -5.02
N GLU A 123 18.92 -10.12 -6.31
CA GLU A 123 19.73 -11.23 -6.84
C GLU A 123 21.18 -11.14 -6.38
N ARG A 124 21.81 -9.95 -6.51
CA ARG A 124 23.20 -9.73 -6.07
C ARG A 124 23.40 -9.87 -4.57
N SER A 125 22.39 -9.55 -3.77
CA SER A 125 22.42 -9.74 -2.31
C SER A 125 22.37 -11.21 -1.91
N GLY A 126 21.98 -12.11 -2.81
CA GLY A 126 21.80 -13.52 -2.50
C GLY A 126 20.66 -13.79 -1.51
N PHE A 127 19.74 -12.85 -1.33
CA PHE A 127 18.67 -12.91 -0.32
C PHE A 127 17.75 -14.11 -0.47
N SER A 128 17.62 -14.65 -1.68
CA SER A 128 16.86 -15.90 -1.90
C SER A 128 17.53 -17.15 -1.33
N LYS A 129 18.83 -17.09 -1.00
CA LYS A 129 19.65 -18.24 -0.59
C LYS A 129 20.00 -18.25 0.90
N ILE A 130 19.65 -17.22 1.64
CA ILE A 130 19.97 -17.06 3.06
C ILE A 130 18.71 -17.10 3.91
N THR A 131 18.87 -17.29 5.20
CA THR A 131 17.77 -17.34 6.17
C THR A 131 17.15 -15.96 6.41
N ASP A 132 15.93 -15.93 6.97
CA ASP A 132 15.29 -14.67 7.36
C ASP A 132 16.11 -13.87 8.37
N GLN A 133 16.79 -14.56 9.30
CA GLN A 133 17.64 -13.91 10.29
C GLN A 133 18.87 -13.24 9.66
N GLU A 134 19.48 -13.87 8.68
CA GLU A 134 20.59 -13.28 7.94
C GLU A 134 20.15 -12.08 7.10
N ARG A 135 18.95 -12.14 6.47
CA ARG A 135 18.35 -10.99 5.77
C ARG A 135 18.10 -9.82 6.71
N ILE A 136 17.54 -10.08 7.89
CA ILE A 136 17.30 -9.05 8.91
C ILE A 136 18.61 -8.37 9.28
N LYS A 137 19.65 -9.16 9.62
CA LYS A 137 20.96 -8.62 10.00
C LYS A 137 21.62 -7.81 8.88
N ALA A 138 21.50 -8.25 7.63
CA ALA A 138 21.98 -7.48 6.48
C ALA A 138 21.23 -6.14 6.35
N CYS A 139 19.91 -6.13 6.51
CA CYS A 139 19.11 -4.92 6.49
C CYS A 139 19.44 -3.98 7.66
N GLU A 140 19.64 -4.49 8.86
CA GLU A 140 20.09 -3.71 10.01
C GLU A 140 21.46 -3.06 9.76
N THR A 141 22.36 -3.76 9.09
CA THR A 141 23.66 -3.20 8.69
C THR A 141 23.51 -2.09 7.66
N ILE A 142 22.63 -2.26 6.65
CA ILE A 142 22.40 -1.26 5.58
C ILE A 142 21.79 0.01 6.16
N PHE A 143 20.91 -0.11 7.16
CA PHE A 143 20.20 1.00 7.77
C PHE A 143 20.66 1.31 9.21
N ALA A 144 21.91 0.97 9.55
CA ALA A 144 22.44 1.13 10.91
C ALA A 144 22.35 2.57 11.44
N ASP A 145 22.59 3.56 10.56
CA ASP A 145 22.50 4.98 10.89
C ASP A 145 21.04 5.48 11.06
N VAL A 146 20.07 4.77 10.51
CA VAL A 146 18.63 5.07 10.65
C VAL A 146 18.06 4.39 11.89
N LEU A 147 18.47 3.15 12.14
CA LEU A 147 18.00 2.33 13.26
C LEU A 147 18.68 2.69 14.58
N GLU A 148 19.90 3.25 14.53
CA GLU A 148 20.68 3.65 15.73
C GLU A 148 20.80 2.55 16.80
N GLY A 149 20.98 1.31 16.34
CA GLY A 149 21.13 0.14 17.21
C GLY A 149 19.82 -0.55 17.59
N GLU A 150 18.66 0.00 17.28
CA GLU A 150 17.39 -0.68 17.50
C GLU A 150 17.20 -1.82 16.48
N PRO A 151 16.84 -3.04 16.92
CA PRO A 151 16.68 -4.16 16.00
C PRO A 151 15.42 -4.06 15.15
N LEU A 152 15.45 -4.73 14.01
CA LEU A 152 14.27 -5.04 13.22
C LEU A 152 13.49 -6.20 13.84
N VAL A 153 12.20 -5.98 14.04
CA VAL A 153 11.26 -6.98 14.57
C VAL A 153 10.58 -7.68 13.43
N GLN A 154 10.77 -8.99 13.33
CA GLN A 154 10.07 -9.82 12.36
C GLN A 154 8.66 -10.14 12.86
N ASN A 155 7.66 -9.70 12.12
CA ASN A 155 6.26 -9.95 12.41
C ASN A 155 5.64 -10.81 11.29
N ARG A 156 6.11 -12.05 11.13
CA ARG A 156 5.81 -12.94 10.00
C ARG A 156 6.08 -12.29 8.63
N SER A 157 7.02 -11.37 8.61
CA SER A 157 7.42 -10.64 7.40
C SER A 157 8.22 -11.55 6.50
N ILE A 158 7.76 -11.72 5.29
CA ILE A 158 8.47 -12.42 4.22
C ILE A 158 8.80 -11.42 3.11
N TRP A 159 9.94 -11.59 2.51
CA TRP A 159 10.27 -10.89 1.28
C TRP A 159 9.41 -11.39 0.15
N ARG A 160 8.77 -10.47 -0.56
CA ARG A 160 7.86 -10.79 -1.67
C ARG A 160 7.79 -9.63 -2.66
N GLN A 161 7.31 -9.93 -3.84
CA GLN A 161 6.95 -8.93 -4.84
C GLN A 161 5.51 -8.46 -4.62
N PHE A 162 5.23 -7.22 -5.03
CA PHE A 162 3.90 -6.64 -4.88
C PHE A 162 2.96 -7.15 -5.97
N PRO A 163 1.82 -7.76 -5.61
CA PRO A 163 0.83 -8.21 -6.59
C PRO A 163 -0.02 -7.05 -7.09
N VAL A 164 -0.18 -6.96 -8.40
CA VAL A 164 -1.14 -6.09 -9.07
C VAL A 164 -2.31 -6.94 -9.53
N ILE A 165 -3.49 -6.58 -9.09
CA ILE A 165 -4.75 -7.29 -9.38
C ILE A 165 -5.59 -6.40 -10.30
N PRO A 166 -5.58 -6.64 -11.63
CA PRO A 166 -6.58 -6.09 -12.53
C PRO A 166 -7.85 -6.95 -12.45
N CYS A 167 -8.99 -6.33 -12.24
CA CYS A 167 -10.27 -7.01 -12.27
C CYS A 167 -11.20 -6.27 -13.22
N GLU A 168 -11.61 -6.92 -14.31
CA GLU A 168 -12.44 -6.29 -15.32
C GLU A 168 -13.88 -6.10 -14.81
N ASN A 169 -14.44 -7.17 -14.28
CA ASN A 169 -15.79 -7.19 -13.71
C ASN A 169 -15.70 -7.15 -12.19
N TRP A 170 -16.40 -6.22 -11.59
CA TRP A 170 -16.42 -6.05 -10.14
C TRP A 170 -17.44 -6.92 -9.44
N PHE A 171 -18.41 -7.38 -10.20
CA PHE A 171 -19.43 -8.34 -9.75
C PHE A 171 -19.80 -9.33 -10.85
N HIS A 172 -20.30 -10.48 -10.45
CA HIS A 172 -20.83 -11.50 -11.33
C HIS A 172 -21.95 -12.23 -10.58
N GLU A 173 -23.14 -12.30 -11.21
CA GLU A 173 -24.34 -12.85 -10.58
C GLU A 173 -24.64 -12.18 -9.23
N ASN A 174 -24.63 -12.96 -8.11
CA ASN A 174 -24.84 -12.47 -6.76
C ASN A 174 -23.52 -12.20 -6.00
N MET A 175 -22.36 -12.25 -6.66
CA MET A 175 -21.05 -12.05 -6.05
C MET A 175 -20.48 -10.69 -6.43
N VAL A 176 -19.88 -9.97 -5.47
CA VAL A 176 -19.19 -8.70 -5.67
C VAL A 176 -17.87 -8.67 -4.92
N LEU A 177 -16.85 -8.04 -5.49
CA LEU A 177 -15.53 -7.90 -4.88
C LEU A 177 -15.33 -6.48 -4.32
N ILE A 178 -14.60 -6.39 -3.19
CA ILE A 178 -14.15 -5.14 -2.59
C ILE A 178 -12.73 -5.28 -2.02
N GLY A 179 -12.04 -4.16 -1.80
CA GLY A 179 -10.71 -4.13 -1.20
C GLY A 179 -9.69 -4.93 -1.98
N ASP A 180 -8.73 -5.56 -1.28
CA ASP A 180 -7.63 -6.30 -1.90
C ASP A 180 -8.10 -7.56 -2.67
N ALA A 181 -9.33 -7.98 -2.52
CA ALA A 181 -9.92 -9.00 -3.38
C ALA A 181 -10.22 -8.46 -4.78
N LEU A 182 -10.59 -7.19 -4.88
CA LEU A 182 -10.92 -6.50 -6.13
C LEU A 182 -9.72 -5.84 -6.79
N HIS A 183 -8.91 -5.14 -6.01
CA HIS A 183 -7.78 -4.34 -6.49
C HIS A 183 -6.70 -4.20 -5.43
N THR A 184 -5.47 -3.98 -5.87
CA THR A 184 -4.37 -3.60 -4.99
C THR A 184 -3.85 -2.21 -5.35
N ALA A 185 -3.42 -1.47 -4.35
CA ALA A 185 -2.71 -0.20 -4.53
C ALA A 185 -1.35 -0.29 -3.85
N HIS A 186 -0.27 -0.01 -4.61
CA HIS A 186 1.09 -0.09 -4.09
C HIS A 186 1.24 0.73 -2.81
N PHE A 187 1.91 0.15 -1.80
CA PHE A 187 2.02 0.73 -0.46
C PHE A 187 2.68 2.11 -0.42
N SER A 188 3.43 2.47 -1.45
CA SER A 188 4.10 3.78 -1.57
C SER A 188 3.17 4.99 -1.56
N ILE A 189 1.87 4.81 -1.79
CA ILE A 189 0.87 5.88 -1.67
C ILE A 189 0.05 5.82 -0.37
N GLY A 190 0.25 4.79 0.46
CA GLY A 190 -0.39 4.64 1.77
C GLY A 190 -1.92 4.63 1.75
N SER A 191 -2.55 4.07 0.71
CA SER A 191 -4.00 4.21 0.52
C SER A 191 -4.79 2.90 0.57
N GLY A 192 -4.17 1.72 0.61
CA GLY A 192 -4.87 0.43 0.48
C GLY A 192 -6.04 0.25 1.44
N THR A 193 -5.80 0.41 2.75
CA THR A 193 -6.87 0.29 3.77
C THR A 193 -7.99 1.30 3.56
N ARG A 194 -7.64 2.56 3.24
CA ARG A 194 -8.64 3.59 2.95
C ARG A 194 -9.50 3.22 1.75
N LEU A 195 -8.90 2.72 0.68
CA LEU A 195 -9.62 2.32 -0.53
C LEU A 195 -10.60 1.18 -0.25
N ALA A 196 -10.19 0.18 0.55
CA ALA A 196 -11.08 -0.92 0.95
C ALA A 196 -12.28 -0.44 1.79
N LEU A 197 -12.06 0.51 2.71
CA LEU A 197 -13.15 1.12 3.49
C LEU A 197 -14.09 1.96 2.60
N GLU A 198 -13.54 2.72 1.65
CA GLU A 198 -14.34 3.49 0.68
C GLU A 198 -15.17 2.59 -0.24
N ASP A 199 -14.65 1.40 -0.63
CA ASP A 199 -15.41 0.42 -1.41
C ASP A 199 -16.61 -0.10 -0.61
N SER A 200 -16.41 -0.44 0.67
CA SER A 200 -17.48 -0.88 1.58
C SER A 200 -18.58 0.16 1.73
N LEU A 201 -18.19 1.44 1.86
CA LEU A 201 -19.12 2.55 1.95
C LEU A 201 -19.88 2.77 0.63
N ALA A 202 -19.21 2.68 -0.52
CA ALA A 202 -19.82 2.85 -1.83
C ALA A 202 -20.83 1.73 -2.13
N LEU A 203 -20.44 0.46 -1.84
CA LEU A 203 -21.35 -0.69 -1.97
C LEU A 203 -22.58 -0.56 -1.07
N SER A 204 -22.37 -0.23 0.20
CA SER A 204 -23.48 -0.02 1.15
C SER A 204 -24.42 1.11 0.71
N LYS A 205 -23.88 2.21 0.16
CA LYS A 205 -24.68 3.31 -0.39
C LYS A 205 -25.52 2.86 -1.59
N ALA A 206 -24.91 2.10 -2.50
CA ALA A 206 -25.61 1.59 -3.69
C ALA A 206 -26.74 0.63 -3.31
N ILE A 207 -26.52 -0.29 -2.37
CA ILE A 207 -27.55 -1.19 -1.86
C ILE A 207 -28.70 -0.41 -1.22
N ARG A 208 -28.41 0.58 -0.39
CA ARG A 208 -29.46 1.43 0.22
C ARG A 208 -30.28 2.19 -0.82
N LEU A 209 -29.67 2.61 -1.92
CA LEU A 209 -30.35 3.36 -2.99
C LEU A 209 -31.34 2.49 -3.76
N HIS A 210 -30.99 1.23 -4.01
CA HIS A 210 -31.77 0.31 -4.86
C HIS A 210 -32.61 -0.73 -4.07
N GLY A 211 -32.40 -0.82 -2.75
CA GLY A 211 -33.15 -1.74 -1.90
C GLY A 211 -32.95 -3.20 -2.31
N THR A 212 -34.03 -3.89 -2.68
CA THR A 212 -34.00 -5.29 -3.10
C THR A 212 -33.52 -5.51 -4.53
N ASP A 213 -33.38 -4.47 -5.35
CA ASP A 213 -32.81 -4.60 -6.70
C ASP A 213 -31.27 -4.62 -6.63
N LEU A 214 -30.73 -5.76 -6.25
CA LEU A 214 -29.29 -5.94 -6.09
C LEU A 214 -28.52 -5.75 -7.40
N GLN A 215 -29.09 -6.15 -8.54
CA GLN A 215 -28.42 -5.99 -9.83
C GLN A 215 -28.21 -4.51 -10.19
N SER A 216 -29.19 -3.65 -9.95
CA SER A 216 -29.04 -2.21 -10.11
C SER A 216 -28.08 -1.61 -9.08
N ALA A 217 -28.06 -2.14 -7.84
CA ALA A 217 -27.11 -1.71 -6.83
C ALA A 217 -25.66 -2.02 -7.23
N LEU A 218 -25.36 -3.23 -7.71
CA LEU A 218 -24.03 -3.63 -8.13
C LEU A 218 -23.52 -2.86 -9.35
N LYS A 219 -24.39 -2.62 -10.34
CA LYS A 219 -24.09 -1.75 -11.48
C LYS A 219 -23.78 -0.31 -11.05
N THR A 220 -24.53 0.21 -10.11
CA THR A 220 -24.32 1.57 -9.57
C THR A 220 -23.00 1.64 -8.80
N PHE A 221 -22.72 0.65 -7.96
CA PHE A 221 -21.43 0.55 -7.24
C PHE A 221 -20.24 0.59 -8.22
N GLU A 222 -20.21 -0.28 -9.21
CA GLU A 222 -19.13 -0.32 -10.20
C GLU A 222 -19.03 0.99 -10.98
N LYS A 223 -20.14 1.50 -11.50
CA LYS A 223 -20.20 2.73 -12.31
C LYS A 223 -19.68 3.96 -11.56
N GLU A 224 -20.05 4.14 -10.31
CA GLU A 224 -19.67 5.31 -9.52
C GLU A 224 -18.27 5.19 -8.94
N ARG A 225 -17.88 4.00 -8.46
CA ARG A 225 -16.64 3.82 -7.72
C ARG A 225 -15.44 3.58 -8.63
N LYS A 226 -15.58 2.84 -9.73
CA LYS A 226 -14.50 2.45 -10.65
C LYS A 226 -13.69 3.63 -11.18
N PRO A 227 -14.29 4.74 -11.65
CA PRO A 227 -13.51 5.87 -12.16
C PRO A 227 -12.65 6.57 -11.08
N VAL A 228 -13.13 6.59 -9.84
CA VAL A 228 -12.39 7.19 -8.72
C VAL A 228 -11.23 6.27 -8.31
N LEU A 229 -11.50 4.98 -8.19
CA LEU A 229 -10.49 3.98 -7.84
C LEU A 229 -9.39 3.89 -8.89
N SER A 230 -9.74 3.81 -10.19
CA SER A 230 -8.76 3.69 -11.27
C SER A 230 -7.70 4.79 -11.21
N LYS A 231 -8.10 6.05 -10.99
CA LYS A 231 -7.15 7.16 -10.84
C LYS A 231 -6.15 6.97 -9.70
N LEU A 232 -6.57 6.32 -8.61
CA LEU A 232 -5.71 6.07 -7.46
C LEU A 232 -4.80 4.85 -7.69
N VAL A 233 -5.32 3.81 -8.31
CA VAL A 233 -4.54 2.64 -8.73
C VAL A 233 -3.48 3.06 -9.75
N ASP A 234 -3.83 3.84 -10.76
CA ASP A 234 -2.88 4.37 -11.76
C ASP A 234 -1.77 5.20 -11.10
N ALA A 235 -2.12 6.10 -10.18
CA ALA A 235 -1.14 6.87 -9.42
C ALA A 235 -0.24 5.97 -8.56
N SER A 236 -0.76 4.88 -8.00
CA SER A 236 0.03 3.90 -7.25
C SER A 236 1.00 3.13 -8.13
N LEU A 237 0.57 2.74 -9.32
CA LEU A 237 1.42 2.05 -10.31
C LEU A 237 2.50 2.98 -10.87
N GLN A 238 2.17 4.24 -11.13
CA GLN A 238 3.15 5.25 -11.51
C GLN A 238 4.20 5.45 -10.40
N SER A 239 3.77 5.52 -9.15
CA SER A 239 4.66 5.56 -8.00
C SER A 239 5.52 4.31 -7.90
N ALA A 240 4.94 3.11 -8.05
CA ALA A 240 5.68 1.85 -8.04
C ALA A 240 6.77 1.80 -9.13
N LYS A 241 6.45 2.25 -10.35
CA LYS A 241 7.41 2.36 -11.44
C LYS A 241 8.59 3.27 -11.10
N TRP A 242 8.36 4.36 -10.37
CA TRP A 242 9.45 5.20 -9.86
C TRP A 242 10.33 4.41 -8.88
N TYR A 243 9.73 3.62 -7.98
CA TYR A 243 10.49 2.77 -7.05
C TYR A 243 11.24 1.63 -7.74
N GLU A 244 10.77 1.11 -8.87
CA GLU A 244 11.53 0.14 -9.65
C GLU A 244 12.83 0.73 -10.21
N ASN A 245 12.91 2.07 -10.35
CA ASN A 245 14.06 2.79 -10.88
C ASN A 245 14.73 3.74 -9.86
N PHE A 246 14.41 3.65 -8.57
CA PHE A 246 14.91 4.62 -7.58
C PHE A 246 16.44 4.63 -7.46
N GLY A 247 17.11 3.54 -7.79
CA GLY A 247 18.56 3.46 -7.81
C GLY A 247 19.21 4.47 -8.76
N GLU A 248 18.60 4.71 -9.92
CA GLU A 248 19.03 5.74 -10.87
C GLU A 248 18.79 7.13 -10.32
N HIS A 249 17.62 7.36 -9.76
CA HIS A 249 17.24 8.63 -9.13
C HIS A 249 18.18 9.02 -7.97
N MET A 250 18.71 8.04 -7.23
CA MET A 250 19.70 8.29 -6.16
C MET A 250 21.02 8.94 -6.63
N ASN A 251 21.24 9.06 -7.92
CA ASN A 251 22.40 9.78 -8.47
C ASN A 251 22.10 11.26 -8.71
N LEU A 252 20.86 11.69 -8.59
CA LEU A 252 20.47 13.10 -8.69
C LEU A 252 20.96 13.91 -7.47
N PRO A 253 21.22 15.21 -7.64
CA PRO A 253 21.37 16.12 -6.51
C PRO A 253 20.17 16.07 -5.57
N ALA A 254 20.38 16.32 -4.29
CA ALA A 254 19.36 16.09 -3.24
C ALA A 254 18.02 16.80 -3.50
N TRP A 255 18.05 18.03 -4.02
CA TRP A 255 16.82 18.77 -4.34
C TRP A 255 16.08 18.19 -5.53
N GLU A 256 16.79 17.78 -6.58
CA GLU A 256 16.22 17.14 -7.77
C GLU A 256 15.67 15.75 -7.45
N PHE A 257 16.39 14.99 -6.61
CA PHE A 257 15.89 13.72 -6.08
C PHE A 257 14.58 13.89 -5.31
N ALA A 258 14.53 14.89 -4.40
CA ALA A 258 13.34 15.17 -3.62
C ALA A 258 12.15 15.58 -4.51
N GLU A 259 12.39 16.41 -5.52
CA GLU A 259 11.38 16.81 -6.50
C GLU A 259 10.86 15.60 -7.30
N SER A 260 11.78 14.77 -7.84
CA SER A 260 11.45 13.53 -8.54
C SER A 260 10.59 12.60 -7.68
N TYR A 261 10.98 12.43 -6.39
CA TYR A 261 10.22 11.64 -5.43
C TYR A 261 8.80 12.17 -5.23
N LEU A 262 8.63 13.48 -5.10
CA LEU A 262 7.32 14.11 -4.87
C LEU A 262 6.42 14.00 -6.10
N ALA A 263 6.99 14.09 -7.29
CA ALA A 263 6.25 13.99 -8.56
C ALA A 263 5.89 12.54 -8.94
N ARG A 264 6.46 11.51 -8.28
CA ARG A 264 6.40 10.10 -8.68
C ARG A 264 5.02 9.52 -8.95
N ALA A 265 3.99 10.02 -8.28
CA ALA A 265 2.61 9.56 -8.42
C ALA A 265 1.75 10.43 -9.35
N GLY A 266 2.34 11.44 -10.01
CA GLY A 266 1.64 12.37 -10.90
C GLY A 266 0.55 13.23 -10.24
N ARG A 267 0.48 13.26 -8.89
CA ARG A 267 -0.59 13.91 -8.13
C ARG A 267 -0.20 15.27 -7.55
N ILE A 268 1.08 15.56 -7.53
CA ILE A 268 1.65 16.77 -6.95
C ILE A 268 2.40 17.51 -8.06
N ASN A 269 1.99 18.74 -8.32
CA ASN A 269 2.66 19.68 -9.19
C ASN A 269 3.23 20.84 -8.37
N GLU A 270 4.01 21.70 -9.02
CA GLU A 270 4.67 22.83 -8.36
C GLU A 270 3.70 23.79 -7.68
N GLU A 271 2.55 24.13 -8.32
CA GLU A 271 1.57 25.03 -7.73
C GLU A 271 0.95 24.44 -6.45
N ARG A 272 0.63 23.16 -6.50
CA ARG A 272 0.10 22.47 -5.32
C ARG A 272 1.16 22.40 -4.22
N MET A 273 2.44 22.20 -4.56
CA MET A 273 3.53 22.20 -3.60
C MET A 273 3.73 23.57 -2.94
N LYS A 274 3.59 24.67 -3.68
CA LYS A 274 3.63 26.04 -3.10
C LYS A 274 2.59 26.22 -2.01
N THR A 275 1.42 25.56 -2.14
CA THR A 275 0.33 25.64 -1.17
C THR A 275 0.55 24.72 0.03
N ILE A 276 0.95 23.45 -0.21
CA ILE A 276 1.00 22.42 0.85
C ILE A 276 2.35 22.33 1.56
N SER A 277 3.43 22.83 0.96
CA SER A 277 4.78 22.84 1.54
C SER A 277 5.60 24.04 1.06
N PRO A 278 5.22 25.25 1.50
CA PRO A 278 5.82 26.49 1.01
C PRO A 278 7.31 26.61 1.34
N THR A 279 7.75 26.14 2.51
CA THR A 279 9.16 26.18 2.92
C THR A 279 10.02 25.29 2.02
N PHE A 280 9.55 24.07 1.73
CA PHE A 280 10.24 23.19 0.78
C PHE A 280 10.36 23.85 -0.61
N MET A 281 9.25 24.42 -1.10
CA MET A 281 9.25 25.08 -2.41
C MET A 281 10.17 26.29 -2.48
N ALA A 282 10.25 27.10 -1.42
CA ALA A 282 11.19 28.22 -1.35
C ALA A 282 12.64 27.74 -1.47
N GLY A 283 12.99 26.65 -0.75
CA GLY A 283 14.32 26.04 -0.83
C GLY A 283 14.66 25.49 -2.22
N LEU A 284 13.70 24.78 -2.86
CA LEU A 284 13.87 24.26 -4.21
C LEU A 284 14.07 25.37 -5.25
N LEU A 285 13.29 26.44 -5.18
CA LEU A 285 13.43 27.59 -6.07
C LEU A 285 14.76 28.33 -5.87
N GLN A 286 15.23 28.45 -4.64
CA GLN A 286 16.56 29.01 -4.34
C GLN A 286 17.69 28.14 -4.91
N TYR A 287 17.60 26.82 -4.75
CA TYR A 287 18.54 25.86 -5.36
C TYR A 287 18.60 26.03 -6.88
N ARG A 288 17.45 26.07 -7.56
CA ARG A 288 17.38 26.25 -9.03
C ARG A 288 18.02 27.55 -9.51
N LYS A 289 17.84 28.65 -8.76
CA LYS A 289 18.51 29.93 -9.07
C LYS A 289 20.05 29.81 -9.00
N ASN A 290 20.56 29.09 -8.00
CA ASN A 290 21.98 28.95 -7.78
C ASN A 290 22.69 28.09 -8.84
N ILE A 291 21.99 27.15 -9.49
CA ILE A 291 22.56 26.31 -10.56
C ILE A 291 22.36 26.90 -11.96
N SER A 292 21.57 27.97 -12.11
CA SER A 292 21.32 28.67 -13.39
C SER A 292 22.31 29.82 -13.63
N ILE A 293 23.26 30.03 -12.71
CA ILE A 293 24.37 30.98 -12.79
C ILE A 293 25.66 30.24 -13.13
#